data_aee3f44bdf10c349cb191252b2b4ba96
#
_entry.id   aee3f44bdf10c349cb191252b2b4ba96
#
_cell.length_a   1.000
_cell.length_b   1.000
_cell.length_c   1.000
_cell.angle_alpha   90.00
_cell.angle_beta   90.00
_cell.angle_gamma   90.00
#
_symmetry.space_group_name_H-M   'P 1'
#
loop_
_entity.id
_entity.type
_entity.pdbx_description
1 polymer ?
#
loop_
_entity_poly.entity_id
_entity_poly.type
_entity_poly.pdbx_seq_one_letter_code
_entity_poly.pdbx_strand_id
1 'polypeptide(L)' 'AISHLSEREKRILALRFEAGRTQMEVAGQIGISQAQVSRLEKNAIKSIKKNM' A
#
# COMPACT_ATOMS: atom_id res chain seq x y z
N ALA A 1 -6.74 -14.50 0.95
CA ALA A 1 -5.42 -13.88 1.16
C ALA A 1 -5.52 -12.37 1.21
N ILE A 2 -6.17 -11.78 0.23
CA ILE A 2 -6.34 -10.32 0.18
C ILE A 2 -7.19 -9.82 1.33
N SER A 3 -8.03 -10.67 1.88
CA SER A 3 -8.91 -10.31 2.98
C SER A 3 -8.15 -9.89 4.25
N HIS A 4 -6.87 -10.22 4.34
CA HIS A 4 -6.06 -9.83 5.49
C HIS A 4 -5.51 -8.41 5.40
N LEU A 5 -5.65 -7.77 4.26
CA LEU A 5 -5.17 -6.41 4.07
C LEU A 5 -6.25 -5.41 4.45
N SER A 6 -5.84 -4.30 5.06
CA SER A 6 -6.75 -3.22 5.37
C SER A 6 -7.14 -2.51 4.07
N GLU A 7 -8.23 -1.75 4.12
CA GLU A 7 -8.66 -0.97 2.97
C GLU A 7 -7.56 -0.01 2.51
N ARG A 8 -6.86 0.58 3.47
CA ARG A 8 -5.79 1.51 3.15
C ARG A 8 -4.64 0.82 2.44
N GLU A 9 -4.28 -0.37 2.90
CA GLU A 9 -3.21 -1.13 2.27
C GLU A 9 -3.57 -1.53 0.85
N LYS A 10 -4.80 -1.97 0.65
CA LYS A 10 -5.27 -2.32 -0.69
C LYS A 10 -5.22 -1.12 -1.63
N ARG A 11 -5.62 0.04 -1.13
CA ARG A 11 -5.64 1.26 -1.92
C ARG A 11 -4.22 1.68 -2.29
N ILE A 12 -3.31 1.58 -1.35
CA ILE A 12 -1.91 1.91 -1.60
C ILE A 12 -1.32 1.01 -2.68
N LEU A 13 -1.56 -0.29 -2.57
CA LEU A 13 -1.06 -1.22 -3.57
C LEU A 13 -1.65 -0.94 -4.94
N ALA A 14 -2.93 -0.65 -5.01
CA ALA A 14 -3.58 -0.34 -6.27
C ALA A 14 -2.96 0.91 -6.91
N LEU A 15 -2.78 1.96 -6.13
CA LEU A 15 -2.20 3.21 -6.64
C LEU A 15 -0.75 3.03 -7.06
N ARG A 16 0.00 2.24 -6.30
CA ARG A 16 1.41 2.04 -6.61
C ARG A 16 1.63 1.13 -7.81
N PHE A 17 0.89 0.06 -7.92
CA PHE A 17 1.16 -0.96 -8.93
C PHE A 17 0.24 -0.90 -10.13
N GLU A 18 -0.99 -0.48 -9.95
CA GLU A 18 -1.92 -0.37 -11.07
C GLU A 18 -1.89 1.01 -11.72
N ALA A 19 -1.90 2.06 -10.91
CA ALA A 19 -1.88 3.42 -11.42
C ALA A 19 -0.47 3.97 -11.64
N GLY A 20 0.56 3.29 -11.12
CA GLY A 20 1.93 3.71 -11.31
C GLY A 20 2.31 4.97 -10.55
N ARG A 21 1.62 5.27 -9.46
CA ARG A 21 1.90 6.46 -8.66
C ARG A 21 3.12 6.26 -7.77
N THR A 22 3.83 7.35 -7.49
CA THR A 22 4.93 7.30 -6.54
C THR A 22 4.39 7.27 -5.13
N GLN A 23 5.25 6.89 -4.16
CA GLN A 23 4.85 6.90 -2.76
C GLN A 23 4.41 8.30 -2.32
N MET A 24 5.08 9.31 -2.83
CA MET A 24 4.75 10.68 -2.50
C MET A 24 3.36 11.07 -3.00
N GLU A 25 3.05 10.66 -4.22
CA GLU A 25 1.73 10.93 -4.79
C GLU A 25 0.64 10.19 -4.04
N VAL A 26 0.91 8.94 -3.68
CA VAL A 26 -0.05 8.14 -2.92
C VAL A 26 -0.29 8.77 -1.55
N ALA A 27 0.77 9.22 -0.89
CA ALA A 27 0.66 9.86 0.41
C ALA A 27 -0.25 11.09 0.34
N GLY A 28 -0.08 11.90 -0.71
CA GLY A 28 -0.90 13.08 -0.91
C GLY A 28 -2.35 12.74 -1.17
N GLN A 29 -2.61 11.69 -1.94
CA GLN A 29 -3.98 11.30 -2.26
C GLN A 29 -4.72 10.72 -1.08
N ILE A 30 -4.02 9.96 -0.26
CA ILE A 30 -4.63 9.31 0.91
C ILE A 30 -4.64 10.24 2.11
N GLY A 31 -3.70 11.18 2.16
CA GLY A 31 -3.61 12.13 3.26
C GLY A 31 -2.78 11.65 4.43
N ILE A 32 -1.71 10.91 4.12
CA ILE A 32 -0.77 10.43 5.14
C ILE A 32 0.66 10.78 4.71
N SER A 33 1.63 10.48 5.56
CA SER A 33 3.02 10.78 5.24
C SER A 33 3.60 9.72 4.29
N GLN A 34 4.63 10.09 3.56
CA GLN A 34 5.33 9.16 2.67
C GLN A 34 5.92 8.00 3.46
N ALA A 35 6.45 8.28 4.64
CA ALA A 35 7.02 7.24 5.49
C ALA A 35 5.95 6.21 5.86
N GLN A 36 4.73 6.68 6.09
CA GLN A 36 3.62 5.80 6.42
C GLN A 36 3.21 4.95 5.23
N VAL A 37 3.21 5.55 4.03
CA VAL A 37 2.93 4.81 2.80
C VAL A 37 3.96 3.69 2.63
N SER A 38 5.22 4.01 2.81
CA SER A 38 6.29 3.02 2.68
C SER A 38 6.12 1.86 3.65
N ARG A 39 5.76 2.18 4.89
CA ARG A 39 5.55 1.16 5.91
C ARG A 39 4.35 0.27 5.58
N LEU A 40 3.24 0.88 5.18
CA LEU A 40 2.04 0.13 4.84
C LEU A 40 2.26 -0.74 3.61
N GLU A 41 2.99 -0.22 2.65
CA GLU A 41 3.32 -0.97 1.44
C GLU A 41 4.15 -2.21 1.79
N LYS A 42 5.16 -2.05 2.62
CA LYS A 42 5.98 -3.17 3.06
C LYS A 42 5.17 -4.21 3.83
N ASN A 43 4.29 -3.74 4.69
CA ASN A 43 3.43 -4.64 5.47
C ASN A 43 2.50 -5.43 4.55
N ALA A 44 1.93 -4.76 3.55
CA ALA A 44 1.04 -5.42 2.61
C ALA A 44 1.77 -6.49 1.80
N ILE A 45 2.95 -6.17 1.30
CA ILE A 45 3.75 -7.11 0.54
C ILE A 45 4.15 -8.30 1.41
N LYS A 46 4.51 -8.02 2.66
CA LYS A 46 4.88 -9.08 3.60
C LYS A 46 3.72 -10.02 3.86
N SER A 47 2.51 -9.48 3.99
CA SER A 47 1.32 -10.29 4.20
C SER A 47 1.04 -11.18 3.00
N ILE A 48 1.20 -10.63 1.81
CA ILE A 48 0.98 -11.40 0.59
C ILE A 48 2.00 -12.53 0.49
N LYS A 49 3.26 -12.25 0.75
CA LYS A 49 4.31 -13.27 0.72
C LYS A 49 4.07 -14.36 1.76
N LYS A 50 3.57 -13.97 2.91
CA LYS A 50 3.33 -14.93 3.99
C LYS A 50 2.23 -15.92 3.63
N ASN A 51 1.30 -15.52 2.79
CA ASN A 51 0.18 -16.36 2.38
C ASN A 51 0.45 -17.16 1.11
N MET A 52 1.61 -16.98 0.54
CA MET A 52 2.03 -17.77 -0.61
C MET A 52 2.94 -18.91 -0.12
#